data_2db88f06b409b8f93236b3b062e11674
#
_entry.id   2db88f06b409b8f93236b3b062e11674
#
_cell.length_a   1.000
_cell.length_b   1.000
_cell.length_c   1.000
_cell.angle_alpha   90.00
_cell.angle_beta   90.00
_cell.angle_gamma   90.00
#
_symmetry.space_group_name_H-M   'P 1'
#
loop_
_entity.id
_entity.type
_entity.pdbx_description
1 polymer ?
#
loop_
_entity_poly.entity_id
_entity_poly.type
_entity_poly.pdbx_seq_one_letter_code
_entity_poly.pdbx_strand_id
1 'polypeptide(L)'
;MPGRASRFLAAVATVFAGVAIVRLSDAVGKKELLRAGHEVAVEYEAMQAESAALSQTNARLAEDRAFLADRIASLSKREPYLVIDRKASRLTLAVLDKTLLETGYRVRGPEDAREALASLPRSTLEVLGKRTGTDWYKPDWLYRLEGVDPPADSAQRLVPNAFGAGEIFLGGDIVIHGPASESIPAEAVDHSYVELDDAALKTLLDAAKPGTRVLIR
;
A
#
# COMPACT_ATOMS: atom_id res chain seq x y z
N MET A 1 -91.45 7.90 19.24
CA MET A 1 -90.49 9.00 18.98
C MET A 1 -89.16 8.62 19.59
N PRO A 2 -88.09 8.48 18.90
CA PRO A 2 -86.76 8.18 19.47
C PRO A 2 -86.33 9.41 20.30
N GLY A 3 -86.01 9.15 21.60
CA GLY A 3 -85.72 10.18 22.58
C GLY A 3 -84.43 10.93 22.27
N ARG A 4 -84.29 12.18 22.74
CA ARG A 4 -83.12 13.07 22.59
C ARG A 4 -81.79 12.39 22.87
N ALA A 5 -81.72 11.43 23.78
CA ALA A 5 -80.52 10.64 24.14
C ALA A 5 -80.00 9.77 23.01
N SER A 6 -80.85 9.17 22.17
CA SER A 6 -80.47 8.32 21.02
C SER A 6 -79.81 9.14 19.90
N ARG A 7 -80.26 10.39 19.70
CA ARG A 7 -79.65 11.31 18.70
C ARG A 7 -78.28 11.83 19.15
N PHE A 8 -78.09 12.04 20.44
CA PHE A 8 -76.88 12.47 21.00
C PHE A 8 -75.77 11.39 20.95
N LEU A 9 -76.13 10.14 21.24
CA LEU A 9 -75.27 8.99 21.12
C LEU A 9 -74.81 8.72 19.66
N ALA A 10 -75.74 8.86 18.70
CA ALA A 10 -75.44 8.73 17.26
C ALA A 10 -74.48 9.84 16.79
N ALA A 11 -74.66 11.08 17.20
CA ALA A 11 -73.80 12.18 16.85
C ALA A 11 -72.36 12.01 17.44
N VAL A 12 -72.23 11.58 18.67
CA VAL A 12 -70.96 11.29 19.30
C VAL A 12 -70.22 10.12 18.62
N ALA A 13 -70.92 9.05 18.27
CA ALA A 13 -70.37 7.91 17.54
C ALA A 13 -69.84 8.33 16.15
N THR A 14 -70.53 9.23 15.46
CA THR A 14 -70.10 9.74 14.14
C THR A 14 -68.84 10.61 14.24
N VAL A 15 -68.70 11.44 15.27
CA VAL A 15 -67.51 12.24 15.51
C VAL A 15 -66.31 11.37 15.87
N PHE A 16 -66.49 10.35 16.70
CA PHE A 16 -65.42 9.41 17.02
C PHE A 16 -64.98 8.59 15.79
N ALA A 17 -65.89 8.14 14.95
CA ALA A 17 -65.59 7.45 13.71
C ALA A 17 -64.83 8.36 12.74
N GLY A 18 -65.21 9.63 12.61
CA GLY A 18 -64.51 10.62 11.79
C GLY A 18 -63.06 10.89 12.26
N VAL A 19 -62.87 11.08 13.56
CA VAL A 19 -61.53 11.28 14.14
C VAL A 19 -60.67 10.02 13.98
N ALA A 20 -61.26 8.82 14.11
CA ALA A 20 -60.52 7.57 13.91
C ALA A 20 -60.07 7.39 12.45
N ILE A 21 -60.90 7.73 11.50
CA ILE A 21 -60.58 7.67 10.07
C ILE A 21 -59.45 8.67 9.71
N VAL A 22 -59.54 9.89 10.19
CA VAL A 22 -58.47 10.91 9.97
C VAL A 22 -57.13 10.46 10.57
N ARG A 23 -57.14 9.91 11.78
CA ARG A 23 -55.90 9.42 12.41
C ARG A 23 -55.35 8.17 11.72
N LEU A 24 -56.18 7.27 11.22
CA LEU A 24 -55.73 6.13 10.44
C LEU A 24 -55.14 6.57 9.08
N SER A 25 -55.75 7.51 8.40
CA SER A 25 -55.27 8.08 7.13
C SER A 25 -53.92 8.79 7.32
N ASP A 26 -53.75 9.57 8.38
CA ASP A 26 -52.46 10.19 8.74
C ASP A 26 -51.39 9.14 9.09
N ALA A 27 -51.73 8.09 9.81
CA ALA A 27 -50.79 7.03 10.17
C ALA A 27 -50.35 6.20 8.96
N VAL A 28 -51.26 5.93 8.00
CA VAL A 28 -50.95 5.23 6.75
C VAL A 28 -50.08 6.10 5.85
N GLY A 29 -50.41 7.38 5.66
CA GLY A 29 -49.57 8.30 4.88
C GLY A 29 -48.19 8.49 5.45
N LYS A 30 -48.06 8.58 6.79
CA LYS A 30 -46.78 8.66 7.45
C LYS A 30 -45.93 7.40 7.29
N LYS A 31 -46.53 6.23 7.31
CA LYS A 31 -45.86 4.94 7.09
C LYS A 31 -45.37 4.79 5.66
N GLU A 32 -46.13 5.23 4.69
CA GLU A 32 -45.72 5.22 3.28
C GLU A 32 -44.61 6.21 2.98
N LEU A 33 -44.63 7.40 3.56
CA LEU A 33 -43.56 8.39 3.48
C LEU A 33 -42.26 7.89 4.10
N LEU A 34 -42.33 7.24 5.26
CA LEU A 34 -41.14 6.66 5.91
C LEU A 34 -40.58 5.50 5.10
N ARG A 35 -41.43 4.69 4.47
CA ARG A 35 -40.98 3.59 3.60
C ARG A 35 -40.34 4.12 2.32
N ALA A 36 -40.91 5.10 1.66
CA ALA A 36 -40.31 5.74 0.49
C ALA A 36 -38.97 6.43 0.84
N GLY A 37 -38.91 7.11 1.98
CA GLY A 37 -37.66 7.69 2.47
C GLY A 37 -36.56 6.66 2.75
N HIS A 38 -36.94 5.50 3.29
CA HIS A 38 -36.02 4.41 3.50
C HIS A 38 -35.52 3.79 2.17
N GLU A 39 -36.42 3.56 1.21
CA GLU A 39 -36.06 3.06 -0.12
C GLU A 39 -35.08 4.01 -0.83
N VAL A 40 -35.31 5.32 -0.80
CA VAL A 40 -34.42 6.33 -1.38
C VAL A 40 -33.05 6.37 -0.65
N ALA A 41 -33.04 6.21 0.66
CA ALA A 41 -31.79 6.17 1.43
C ALA A 41 -30.94 4.94 1.04
N VAL A 42 -31.57 3.76 0.91
CA VAL A 42 -30.88 2.54 0.47
C VAL A 42 -30.33 2.67 -0.94
N GLU A 43 -31.10 3.23 -1.87
CA GLU A 43 -30.63 3.48 -3.23
C GLU A 43 -29.48 4.48 -3.28
N TYR A 44 -29.53 5.52 -2.45
CA TYR A 44 -28.45 6.50 -2.34
C TYR A 44 -27.15 5.89 -1.80
N GLU A 45 -27.24 5.07 -0.76
CA GLU A 45 -26.08 4.33 -0.23
C GLU A 45 -25.50 3.37 -1.26
N ALA A 46 -26.34 2.67 -2.02
CA ALA A 46 -25.90 1.78 -3.10
C ALA A 46 -25.17 2.55 -4.21
N MET A 47 -25.71 3.70 -4.63
CA MET A 47 -25.06 4.57 -5.62
C MET A 47 -23.72 5.14 -5.11
N GLN A 48 -23.64 5.51 -3.83
CA GLN A 48 -22.37 5.95 -3.23
C GLN A 48 -21.33 4.83 -3.23
N ALA A 49 -21.71 3.61 -2.86
CA ALA A 49 -20.83 2.45 -2.88
C ALA A 49 -20.34 2.13 -4.30
N GLU A 50 -21.21 2.17 -5.29
CA GLU A 50 -20.86 1.98 -6.71
C GLU A 50 -19.92 3.08 -7.21
N SER A 51 -20.20 4.34 -6.89
CA SER A 51 -19.33 5.48 -7.25
C SER A 51 -17.94 5.35 -6.64
N ALA A 52 -17.83 4.92 -5.38
CA ALA A 52 -16.55 4.65 -4.72
C ALA A 52 -15.80 3.50 -5.39
N ALA A 53 -16.47 2.41 -5.74
CA ALA A 53 -15.87 1.27 -6.44
C ALA A 53 -15.36 1.65 -7.84
N LEU A 54 -16.13 2.46 -8.58
CA LEU A 54 -15.72 2.99 -9.89
C LEU A 54 -14.51 3.92 -9.76
N SER A 55 -14.50 4.78 -8.76
CA SER A 55 -13.36 5.68 -8.48
C SER A 55 -12.08 4.88 -8.20
N GLN A 56 -12.17 3.85 -7.36
CA GLN A 56 -11.05 2.97 -7.07
C GLN A 56 -10.56 2.22 -8.32
N THR A 57 -11.49 1.73 -9.14
CA THR A 57 -11.17 1.05 -10.40
C THR A 57 -10.45 1.99 -11.37
N ASN A 58 -10.92 3.23 -11.51
CA ASN A 58 -10.30 4.23 -12.36
C ASN A 58 -8.91 4.61 -11.88
N ALA A 59 -8.70 4.77 -10.57
CA ALA A 59 -7.37 5.00 -10.00
C ALA A 59 -6.40 3.87 -10.34
N ARG A 60 -6.82 2.62 -10.15
CA ARG A 60 -6.01 1.44 -10.50
C ARG A 60 -5.68 1.36 -12.00
N LEU A 61 -6.63 1.67 -12.87
CA LEU A 61 -6.39 1.71 -14.32
C LEU A 61 -5.43 2.83 -14.71
N ALA A 62 -5.46 3.97 -14.04
CA ALA A 62 -4.52 5.05 -14.26
C ALA A 62 -3.08 4.65 -13.86
N GLU A 63 -2.92 3.97 -12.72
CA GLU A 63 -1.64 3.41 -12.28
C GLU A 63 -1.10 2.37 -13.27
N ASP A 64 -1.93 1.41 -13.68
CA ASP A 64 -1.55 0.39 -14.66
C ASP A 64 -1.13 1.02 -16.00
N ARG A 65 -1.84 2.06 -16.44
CA ARG A 65 -1.52 2.80 -17.68
C ARG A 65 -0.17 3.51 -17.57
N ALA A 66 0.09 4.19 -16.45
CA ALA A 66 1.36 4.87 -16.21
C ALA A 66 2.52 3.86 -16.19
N PHE A 67 2.36 2.76 -15.47
CA PHE A 67 3.35 1.67 -15.43
C PHE A 67 3.64 1.08 -16.82
N LEU A 68 2.61 0.82 -17.62
CA LEU A 68 2.79 0.31 -18.99
C LEU A 68 3.48 1.32 -19.89
N ALA A 69 3.18 2.62 -19.77
CA ALA A 69 3.84 3.68 -20.51
C ALA A 69 5.34 3.74 -20.19
N ASP A 70 5.70 3.66 -18.91
CA ASP A 70 7.10 3.63 -18.47
C ASP A 70 7.83 2.37 -18.93
N ARG A 71 7.15 1.23 -18.92
CA ARG A 71 7.71 -0.02 -19.46
C ARG A 71 7.97 0.09 -20.96
N ILE A 72 7.04 0.62 -21.72
CA ILE A 72 7.22 0.85 -23.17
C ILE A 72 8.40 1.81 -23.42
N ALA A 73 8.47 2.90 -22.64
CA ALA A 73 9.58 3.85 -22.73
C ALA A 73 10.93 3.21 -22.37
N SER A 74 10.96 2.28 -21.42
CA SER A 74 12.18 1.54 -21.06
C SER A 74 12.60 0.56 -22.17
N LEU A 75 11.63 -0.15 -22.76
CA LEU A 75 11.87 -1.05 -23.89
C LEU A 75 12.33 -0.33 -25.16
N SER A 76 12.02 0.97 -25.30
CA SER A 76 12.43 1.77 -26.46
C SER A 76 13.85 2.33 -26.35
N LYS A 77 14.42 2.35 -25.13
CA LYS A 77 15.77 2.85 -24.86
C LYS A 77 16.77 1.69 -24.80
N ARG A 78 17.98 1.91 -25.34
CA ARG A 78 19.09 0.97 -25.20
C ARG A 78 19.81 1.11 -23.86
N GLU A 79 19.08 1.47 -22.82
CA GLU A 79 19.60 1.62 -21.47
C GLU A 79 19.13 0.46 -20.60
N PRO A 80 19.96 0.03 -19.62
CA PRO A 80 19.54 -1.00 -18.68
C PRO A 80 18.40 -0.48 -17.79
N TYR A 81 17.49 -1.37 -17.44
CA TYR A 81 16.45 -1.13 -16.45
C TYR A 81 16.27 -2.36 -15.56
N LEU A 82 15.74 -2.15 -14.38
CA LEU A 82 15.46 -3.20 -13.40
C LEU A 82 13.96 -3.48 -13.36
N VAL A 83 13.62 -4.73 -13.05
CA VAL A 83 12.25 -5.15 -12.72
C VAL A 83 12.28 -5.88 -11.41
N ILE A 84 11.54 -5.41 -10.42
CA ILE A 84 11.31 -6.08 -9.14
C ILE A 84 9.91 -6.70 -9.18
N ASP A 85 9.86 -8.02 -9.33
CA ASP A 85 8.62 -8.79 -9.27
C ASP A 85 8.39 -9.26 -7.84
N ARG A 86 7.48 -8.60 -7.13
CA ARG A 86 7.20 -8.89 -5.72
C ARG A 86 6.50 -10.23 -5.52
N LYS A 87 5.66 -10.62 -6.47
CA LYS A 87 4.93 -11.89 -6.37
C LYS A 87 5.85 -13.09 -6.58
N ALA A 88 6.80 -12.96 -7.50
CA ALA A 88 7.77 -14.01 -7.79
C ALA A 88 9.03 -13.92 -6.91
N SER A 89 9.18 -12.85 -6.11
CA SER A 89 10.42 -12.52 -5.38
C SER A 89 11.64 -12.57 -6.30
N ARG A 90 11.53 -11.93 -7.45
CA ARG A 90 12.52 -11.99 -8.53
C ARG A 90 12.93 -10.60 -8.99
N LEU A 91 14.23 -10.41 -9.14
CA LEU A 91 14.80 -9.20 -9.71
C LEU A 91 15.40 -9.53 -11.08
N THR A 92 15.08 -8.69 -12.06
CA THR A 92 15.58 -8.84 -13.43
C THR A 92 16.28 -7.55 -13.85
N LEU A 93 17.49 -7.67 -14.39
CA LEU A 93 18.17 -6.60 -15.14
C LEU A 93 17.97 -6.89 -16.64
N ALA A 94 17.48 -5.91 -17.37
CA ALA A 94 17.22 -6.07 -18.80
C ALA A 94 17.67 -4.83 -19.59
N VAL A 95 17.92 -5.04 -20.89
CA VAL A 95 18.12 -3.99 -21.89
C VAL A 95 17.23 -4.31 -23.09
N LEU A 96 16.36 -3.39 -23.47
CA LEU A 96 15.30 -3.65 -24.42
C LEU A 96 14.44 -4.84 -23.95
N ASP A 97 14.35 -5.89 -24.74
CA ASP A 97 13.65 -7.15 -24.46
C ASP A 97 14.56 -8.27 -23.94
N LYS A 98 15.87 -8.01 -23.81
CA LYS A 98 16.86 -9.01 -23.41
C LYS A 98 17.12 -8.97 -21.91
N THR A 99 16.91 -10.08 -21.24
CA THR A 99 17.33 -10.29 -19.87
C THR A 99 18.85 -10.50 -19.81
N LEU A 100 19.51 -9.67 -19.02
CA LEU A 100 20.95 -9.78 -18.74
C LEU A 100 21.23 -10.54 -17.44
N LEU A 101 20.38 -10.36 -16.44
CA LEU A 101 20.44 -11.03 -15.16
C LEU A 101 19.02 -11.31 -14.67
N GLU A 102 18.81 -12.49 -14.12
CA GLU A 102 17.61 -12.82 -13.35
C GLU A 102 18.03 -13.55 -12.09
N THR A 103 17.59 -13.05 -10.94
CA THR A 103 17.93 -13.60 -9.63
C THR A 103 16.75 -13.53 -8.68
N GLY A 104 16.69 -14.46 -7.73
CA GLY A 104 15.78 -14.35 -6.58
C GLY A 104 16.29 -13.32 -5.58
N TYR A 105 15.38 -12.79 -4.77
CA TYR A 105 15.73 -11.91 -3.67
C TYR A 105 14.93 -12.23 -2.41
N ARG A 106 15.40 -11.71 -1.28
CA ARG A 106 14.68 -11.72 -0.01
C ARG A 106 14.38 -10.29 0.42
N VAL A 107 13.24 -10.08 1.04
CA VAL A 107 12.93 -8.77 1.67
C VAL A 107 13.28 -8.87 3.14
N ARG A 108 14.05 -7.91 3.61
CA ARG A 108 14.49 -7.78 5.00
C ARG A 108 14.18 -6.38 5.53
N GLY A 109 14.45 -6.16 6.79
CA GLY A 109 14.21 -4.90 7.50
C GLY A 109 13.07 -5.01 8.51
N PRO A 110 12.72 -3.90 9.18
CA PRO A 110 11.61 -3.81 10.11
C PRO A 110 10.28 -4.24 9.48
N GLU A 111 9.32 -4.68 10.29
CA GLU A 111 8.07 -5.24 9.78
C GLU A 111 7.26 -4.21 8.99
N ASP A 112 7.11 -3.00 9.53
CA ASP A 112 6.44 -1.88 8.89
C ASP A 112 7.06 -1.52 7.52
N ALA A 113 8.39 -1.50 7.42
CA ALA A 113 9.10 -1.25 6.18
C ALA A 113 8.90 -2.39 5.17
N ARG A 114 8.86 -3.65 5.61
CA ARG A 114 8.58 -4.81 4.75
C ARG A 114 7.13 -4.79 4.24
N GLU A 115 6.18 -4.42 5.09
CA GLU A 115 4.78 -4.24 4.72
C GLU A 115 4.59 -3.10 3.73
N ALA A 116 5.28 -1.97 3.93
CA ALA A 116 5.28 -0.84 3.02
C ALA A 116 5.77 -1.26 1.61
N LEU A 117 6.86 -2.01 1.51
CA LEU A 117 7.33 -2.54 0.22
C LEU A 117 6.34 -3.53 -0.40
N ALA A 118 5.73 -4.40 0.42
CA ALA A 118 4.77 -5.39 -0.06
C ALA A 118 3.47 -4.76 -0.58
N SER A 119 3.01 -3.69 0.05
CA SER A 119 1.79 -2.95 -0.30
C SER A 119 1.99 -1.89 -1.38
N LEU A 120 3.24 -1.60 -1.77
CA LEU A 120 3.52 -0.58 -2.78
C LEU A 120 2.72 -0.86 -4.07
N PRO A 121 2.02 0.10 -4.67
CA PRO A 121 1.37 -0.11 -5.95
C PRO A 121 2.40 -0.40 -7.05
N ARG A 122 1.95 -0.84 -8.21
CA ARG A 122 2.82 -0.90 -9.38
C ARG A 122 3.35 0.49 -9.68
N SER A 123 4.66 0.63 -9.69
CA SER A 123 5.30 1.94 -9.77
C SER A 123 6.63 1.86 -10.51
N THR A 124 7.09 3.01 -10.93
CA THR A 124 8.42 3.19 -11.49
C THR A 124 9.23 4.04 -10.53
N LEU A 125 10.32 3.50 -10.03
CA LEU A 125 11.33 4.20 -9.26
C LEU A 125 12.56 4.43 -10.12
N GLU A 126 13.52 5.17 -9.56
CA GLU A 126 14.83 5.38 -10.19
C GLU A 126 15.94 5.04 -9.20
N VAL A 127 17.05 4.58 -9.73
CA VAL A 127 18.28 4.50 -8.95
C VAL A 127 18.75 5.91 -8.62
N LEU A 128 18.76 6.26 -7.35
CA LEU A 128 19.21 7.57 -6.85
C LEU A 128 20.74 7.61 -6.71
N GLY A 129 21.33 6.48 -6.33
CA GLY A 129 22.77 6.36 -6.14
C GLY A 129 23.17 4.92 -5.87
N LYS A 130 24.45 4.70 -5.83
CA LYS A 130 25.04 3.41 -5.45
C LYS A 130 26.36 3.64 -4.71
N ARG A 131 26.73 2.70 -3.86
CA ARG A 131 28.04 2.67 -3.21
C ARG A 131 28.58 1.25 -3.12
N THR A 132 29.87 1.13 -3.15
CA THR A 132 30.64 -0.09 -2.87
C THR A 132 31.33 0.07 -1.53
N GLY A 133 31.60 -1.02 -0.79
CA GLY A 133 32.23 -0.94 0.52
C GLY A 133 31.23 -0.39 1.56
N THR A 134 30.43 -1.25 2.10
CA THR A 134 29.33 -0.91 3.01
C THR A 134 29.76 -1.10 4.46
N ASP A 135 30.63 -0.22 4.92
CA ASP A 135 31.02 -0.20 6.33
C ASP A 135 29.87 0.36 7.17
N TRP A 136 29.53 -0.32 8.23
CA TRP A 136 28.49 0.10 9.16
C TRP A 136 29.04 0.26 10.57
N TYR A 137 28.66 1.34 11.22
CA TYR A 137 29.04 1.59 12.60
C TYR A 137 27.90 1.18 13.53
N LYS A 138 28.15 0.17 14.37
CA LYS A 138 27.18 -0.29 15.36
C LYS A 138 26.82 0.85 16.32
N PRO A 139 25.53 1.24 16.40
CA PRO A 139 25.10 2.38 17.21
C PRO A 139 25.12 2.05 18.71
N ASP A 140 25.26 3.07 19.54
CA ASP A 140 25.33 2.94 20.99
C ASP A 140 24.12 2.24 21.61
N TRP A 141 22.95 2.48 21.06
CA TRP A 141 21.71 1.89 21.57
C TRP A 141 21.70 0.35 21.42
N LEU A 142 22.35 -0.18 20.40
CA LEU A 142 22.41 -1.61 20.16
C LEU A 142 23.34 -2.31 21.18
N TYR A 143 24.47 -1.68 21.53
CA TYR A 143 25.32 -2.17 22.61
C TYR A 143 24.55 -2.21 23.94
N ARG A 144 23.78 -1.14 24.23
CA ARG A 144 22.96 -1.08 25.45
C ARG A 144 21.85 -2.14 25.47
N LEU A 145 21.26 -2.43 24.31
CA LEU A 145 20.26 -3.49 24.18
C LEU A 145 20.86 -4.87 24.48
N GLU A 146 22.13 -5.08 24.12
CA GLU A 146 22.90 -6.29 24.44
C GLU A 146 23.46 -6.32 25.88
N GLY A 147 23.21 -5.26 26.65
CA GLY A 147 23.72 -5.14 28.04
C GLY A 147 25.20 -4.84 28.14
N VAL A 148 25.81 -4.29 27.10
CA VAL A 148 27.25 -3.95 27.03
C VAL A 148 27.43 -2.45 26.80
N ASP A 149 28.44 -1.85 27.43
CA ASP A 149 28.77 -0.46 27.15
C ASP A 149 29.41 -0.32 25.77
N PRO A 150 29.04 0.73 25.00
CA PRO A 150 29.62 0.96 23.69
C PRO A 150 31.10 1.29 23.82
N PRO A 151 31.99 0.71 22.97
CA PRO A 151 33.40 1.04 22.95
C PRO A 151 33.63 2.53 22.73
N ALA A 152 34.58 3.11 23.48
CA ALA A 152 34.94 4.52 23.30
C ALA A 152 35.65 4.79 21.97
N ASP A 153 36.37 3.80 21.44
CA ASP A 153 37.00 3.85 20.14
C ASP A 153 35.99 3.45 19.04
N SER A 154 35.71 4.40 18.16
CA SER A 154 34.78 4.19 17.04
C SER A 154 35.26 3.09 16.07
N ALA A 155 36.54 2.85 15.95
CA ALA A 155 37.08 1.79 15.09
C ALA A 155 36.63 0.39 15.54
N GLN A 156 36.38 0.19 16.85
CA GLN A 156 35.89 -1.07 17.40
C GLN A 156 34.39 -1.29 17.13
N ARG A 157 33.68 -0.27 16.65
CA ARG A 157 32.26 -0.33 16.28
C ARG A 157 32.06 -0.62 14.81
N LEU A 158 33.14 -0.61 14.03
CA LEU A 158 33.08 -0.78 12.59
C LEU A 158 32.81 -2.24 12.23
N VAL A 159 31.77 -2.48 11.47
CA VAL A 159 31.48 -3.74 10.80
C VAL A 159 31.79 -3.55 9.32
N PRO A 160 32.92 -4.03 8.83
CA PRO A 160 33.29 -3.87 7.44
C PRO A 160 32.44 -4.75 6.54
N ASN A 161 32.11 -4.25 5.34
CA ASN A 161 31.27 -4.92 4.35
C ASN A 161 29.92 -5.41 4.94
N ALA A 162 29.33 -4.60 5.78
CA ALA A 162 28.12 -4.91 6.55
C ALA A 162 26.95 -5.40 5.69
N PHE A 163 26.88 -4.93 4.45
CA PHE A 163 25.80 -5.24 3.50
C PHE A 163 26.34 -5.84 2.19
N GLY A 164 27.35 -6.68 2.30
CA GLY A 164 27.95 -7.38 1.18
C GLY A 164 28.69 -6.48 0.20
N ALA A 165 28.58 -6.74 -1.10
CA ALA A 165 29.37 -6.07 -2.13
C ALA A 165 29.05 -4.58 -2.30
N GLY A 166 27.92 -4.11 -1.82
CA GLY A 166 27.51 -2.71 -1.97
C GLY A 166 26.02 -2.48 -1.77
N GLU A 167 25.60 -1.29 -2.11
CA GLU A 167 24.20 -0.85 -2.00
C GLU A 167 23.77 -0.04 -3.21
N ILE A 168 22.50 -0.16 -3.60
CA ILE A 168 21.85 0.64 -4.63
C ILE A 168 20.63 1.27 -3.98
N PHE A 169 20.60 2.60 -3.93
CA PHE A 169 19.50 3.38 -3.34
C PHE A 169 18.44 3.65 -4.38
N LEU A 170 17.19 3.31 -4.07
CA LEU A 170 16.02 3.58 -4.91
C LEU A 170 15.18 4.69 -4.28
N GLY A 171 14.29 5.27 -5.06
CA GLY A 171 13.25 6.13 -4.48
C GLY A 171 12.33 5.35 -3.52
N GLY A 172 11.68 6.06 -2.58
CA GLY A 172 10.74 5.44 -1.64
C GLY A 172 11.40 4.63 -0.51
N ASP A 173 12.61 5.04 -0.09
CA ASP A 173 13.36 4.42 1.01
C ASP A 173 13.65 2.93 0.83
N ILE A 174 13.75 2.49 -0.41
CA ILE A 174 14.09 1.11 -0.76
C ILE A 174 15.57 1.03 -1.13
N VAL A 175 16.26 0.08 -0.54
CA VAL A 175 17.67 -0.20 -0.81
C VAL A 175 17.82 -1.63 -1.33
N ILE A 176 18.65 -1.82 -2.35
CA ILE A 176 19.11 -3.14 -2.77
C ILE A 176 20.51 -3.31 -2.25
N HIS A 177 20.80 -4.39 -1.52
CA HIS A 177 22.14 -4.68 -1.02
C HIS A 177 22.43 -6.18 -0.95
N GLY A 178 23.68 -6.53 -0.64
CA GLY A 178 24.10 -7.90 -0.46
C GLY A 178 23.66 -8.50 0.88
N PRO A 179 24.10 -9.72 1.19
CA PRO A 179 23.79 -10.32 2.47
C PRO A 179 24.27 -9.44 3.62
N ALA A 180 23.37 -9.11 4.54
CA ALA A 180 23.74 -8.40 5.74
C ALA A 180 24.61 -9.29 6.63
N SER A 181 25.63 -8.70 7.27
CA SER A 181 26.43 -9.40 8.28
C SER A 181 25.54 -9.93 9.40
N GLU A 182 25.81 -11.13 9.90
CA GLU A 182 25.10 -11.72 11.03
C GLU A 182 25.15 -10.87 12.32
N SER A 183 26.12 -9.97 12.41
CA SER A 183 26.24 -9.03 13.52
C SER A 183 25.26 -7.85 13.45
N ILE A 184 24.48 -7.73 12.37
CA ILE A 184 23.49 -6.66 12.20
C ILE A 184 22.08 -7.24 12.36
N PRO A 185 21.40 -6.96 13.48
CA PRO A 185 20.01 -7.34 13.64
C PRO A 185 19.13 -6.63 12.59
N ALA A 186 18.07 -7.30 12.13
CA ALA A 186 17.16 -6.73 11.14
C ALA A 186 16.53 -5.40 11.62
N GLU A 187 16.32 -5.28 12.93
CA GLU A 187 15.77 -4.09 13.61
C GLU A 187 16.76 -2.91 13.68
N ALA A 188 18.05 -3.17 13.43
CA ALA A 188 19.07 -2.11 13.38
C ALA A 188 19.12 -1.40 12.02
N VAL A 189 18.35 -1.87 11.05
CA VAL A 189 18.19 -1.25 9.75
C VAL A 189 16.86 -0.50 9.74
N ASP A 190 16.88 0.76 9.41
CA ASP A 190 15.72 1.66 9.47
C ASP A 190 14.90 1.74 8.16
N HIS A 191 15.20 0.88 7.19
CA HIS A 191 14.57 0.86 5.87
C HIS A 191 14.29 -0.56 5.41
N SER A 192 13.37 -0.73 4.45
CA SER A 192 13.22 -1.99 3.74
C SER A 192 14.32 -2.18 2.72
N TYR A 193 14.79 -3.41 2.61
CA TYR A 193 15.79 -3.74 1.62
C TYR A 193 15.53 -5.05 0.90
N VAL A 194 15.97 -5.03 -0.35
CA VAL A 194 15.98 -6.18 -1.25
C VAL A 194 17.37 -6.81 -1.16
N GLU A 195 17.47 -7.95 -0.46
CA GLU A 195 18.72 -8.68 -0.28
C GLU A 195 18.98 -9.59 -1.46
N LEU A 196 20.14 -9.43 -2.09
CA LEU A 196 20.64 -10.24 -3.19
C LEU A 196 21.90 -11.01 -2.78
N ASP A 197 22.26 -12.05 -3.52
CA ASP A 197 23.60 -12.59 -3.45
C ASP A 197 24.64 -11.59 -4.00
N ASP A 198 25.89 -11.71 -3.53
CA ASP A 198 26.95 -10.78 -3.90
C ASP A 198 27.30 -10.79 -5.39
N ALA A 199 27.14 -11.92 -6.08
CA ALA A 199 27.46 -12.02 -7.50
C ALA A 199 26.44 -11.26 -8.34
N ALA A 200 25.14 -11.42 -8.02
CA ALA A 200 24.05 -10.66 -8.65
C ALA A 200 24.18 -9.17 -8.35
N LEU A 201 24.47 -8.80 -7.09
CA LEU A 201 24.62 -7.42 -6.70
C LEU A 201 25.79 -6.74 -7.41
N LYS A 202 26.96 -7.39 -7.56
CA LYS A 202 28.09 -6.86 -8.32
C LYS A 202 27.70 -6.57 -9.77
N THR A 203 26.97 -7.49 -10.41
CA THR A 203 26.48 -7.28 -11.78
C THR A 203 25.57 -6.07 -11.86
N LEU A 204 24.69 -5.86 -10.86
CA LEU A 204 23.83 -4.68 -10.80
C LEU A 204 24.62 -3.40 -10.55
N LEU A 205 25.59 -3.42 -9.63
CA LEU A 205 26.44 -2.28 -9.35
C LEU A 205 27.23 -1.83 -10.58
N ASP A 206 27.63 -2.75 -11.45
CA ASP A 206 28.32 -2.42 -12.69
C ASP A 206 27.36 -1.81 -13.73
N ALA A 207 26.16 -2.34 -13.84
CA ALA A 207 25.18 -1.96 -14.90
C ALA A 207 24.32 -0.75 -14.50
N ALA A 208 23.90 -0.64 -13.24
CA ALA A 208 23.03 0.43 -12.79
C ALA A 208 23.81 1.73 -12.57
N LYS A 209 23.17 2.84 -12.93
CA LYS A 209 23.66 4.21 -12.70
C LYS A 209 22.52 5.08 -12.20
N PRO A 210 22.77 6.24 -11.56
CA PRO A 210 21.74 7.19 -11.23
C PRO A 210 20.82 7.49 -12.43
N GLY A 211 19.51 7.46 -12.23
CA GLY A 211 18.49 7.57 -13.27
C GLY A 211 18.13 6.24 -13.96
N THR A 212 18.80 5.12 -13.64
CA THR A 212 18.34 3.80 -14.10
C THR A 212 16.94 3.51 -13.58
N ARG A 213 16.00 3.18 -14.46
CA ARG A 213 14.62 2.90 -14.10
C ARG A 213 14.46 1.56 -13.40
N VAL A 214 13.57 1.53 -12.42
CA VAL A 214 13.23 0.33 -11.64
C VAL A 214 11.72 0.16 -11.66
N LEU A 215 11.24 -0.84 -12.38
CA LEU A 215 9.83 -1.18 -12.49
C LEU A 215 9.44 -2.12 -11.35
N ILE A 216 8.51 -1.73 -10.49
CA ILE A 216 7.97 -2.57 -9.40
C ILE A 216 6.61 -3.11 -9.82
N ARG A 217 6.42 -4.44 -9.74
CA ARG A 217 5.17 -5.11 -10.10
C ARG A 217 4.79 -6.24 -9.14
#